data_d1aaf597425159368c0786e9c2a88735
#
_entry.id   d1aaf597425159368c0786e9c2a88735
#
_cell.length_a   1.000
_cell.length_b   1.000
_cell.length_c   1.000
_cell.angle_alpha   90.00
_cell.angle_beta   90.00
_cell.angle_gamma   90.00
#
_symmetry.space_group_name_H-M   'P 1'
#
loop_
_entity.id
_entity.type
_entity.pdbx_description
1 polymer ?
#
loop_
_entity_poly.entity_id
_entity_poly.type
_entity_poly.pdbx_seq_one_letter_code
_entity_poly.pdbx_strand_id
1 'polypeptide(L)'
;MTKDYLSVGTQTSHDQALNKTIFTDLDSAKQYLDHLKSTGIQWDHVGFLSDTSYHNLITLLFNDGELIDVFRFSLQRDDNDNLVSYISDSYVIDTRLRVSEKEEFGLEDFQTLESFKELWDEIRISSNKLNAKETTKLFKRWSLGREKVTGRGNKFSQLTKRIVMEESHGRCMFSGCGSRLDFDSLSGHRGNFGYMAHNIAASESGPRGIIYLSKNLADEPSNVLLLCDIHHRLIDRIASLDYPASKLQDMRTIHVQLCNSLLNALNYTPVPIYFIPWSINGQSIEMPNPISISKSLSVVNCRAKHDLTPLEWGVSDSMQNSYEFHRRSSEHIENCVNQIKAWTKGSSAAVFALGPSFALIGFGAKFGNKSKLMPMLRYRDASSWMWPGVQPREDAFIIDEPDIDSEHSEVIVSIKLTFPAAMIDSTINHLNQQAQNKLPVINIYPPGSYGYGNGAIAHPLEGEKLASRLKDIFTNLNQIHGIEKVHLLVCASNAACVYIGQAVDRFQPEFTVYDYGTDMMEPKLRIYNDGNTTVVECVP
;
A
#
# COMPACT_ATOMS: atom_id res chain seq x y z
N MET A 1 35.69 7.83 23.13
CA MET A 1 36.30 7.50 21.84
C MET A 1 35.15 7.44 20.84
N THR A 2 34.92 8.51 20.13
CA THR A 2 33.96 8.53 19.01
C THR A 2 34.52 7.65 17.91
N LYS A 3 33.92 6.52 17.66
CA LYS A 3 34.22 5.73 16.46
C LYS A 3 33.55 6.42 15.29
N ASP A 4 34.33 6.83 14.31
CA ASP A 4 33.81 7.35 13.06
C ASP A 4 33.22 6.20 12.23
N TYR A 5 31.95 6.30 11.88
CA TYR A 5 31.27 5.32 11.07
C TYR A 5 31.06 5.86 9.67
N LEU A 6 31.39 5.07 8.70
CA LEU A 6 31.20 5.37 7.30
C LEU A 6 30.03 4.56 6.77
N SER A 7 29.13 5.18 6.01
CA SER A 7 28.05 4.47 5.34
C SER A 7 28.05 4.75 3.84
N VAL A 8 27.77 3.73 3.07
CA VAL A 8 27.64 3.81 1.62
C VAL A 8 26.26 3.30 1.22
N GLY A 9 25.56 4.08 0.45
CA GLY A 9 24.26 3.69 -0.10
C GLY A 9 24.31 3.58 -1.62
N THR A 10 23.68 2.57 -2.20
CA THR A 10 23.52 2.42 -3.64
C THR A 10 22.09 2.78 -4.01
N GLN A 11 21.89 3.74 -4.91
CA GLN A 11 20.58 4.06 -5.47
C GLN A 11 20.50 3.45 -6.86
N THR A 12 19.63 2.46 -7.05
CA THR A 12 19.50 1.76 -8.34
C THR A 12 18.31 2.22 -9.16
N SER A 13 17.33 2.92 -8.59
CA SER A 13 16.26 3.64 -9.29
C SER A 13 15.38 4.37 -8.28
N HIS A 14 14.47 5.24 -8.75
CA HIS A 14 13.60 6.06 -7.91
C HIS A 14 12.69 5.30 -6.93
N ASP A 15 12.51 3.99 -7.10
CA ASP A 15 11.57 3.18 -6.33
C ASP A 15 12.20 2.04 -5.51
N GLN A 16 13.53 1.91 -5.52
CA GLN A 16 14.19 0.85 -4.75
C GLN A 16 14.79 1.39 -3.45
N ALA A 17 14.52 0.67 -2.36
CA ALA A 17 15.15 0.96 -1.08
C ALA A 17 16.68 0.93 -1.22
N LEU A 18 17.34 1.96 -0.70
CA LEU A 18 18.80 2.03 -0.63
C LEU A 18 19.34 0.81 0.12
N ASN A 19 20.16 0.03 -0.56
CA ASN A 19 20.98 -0.96 0.13
C ASN A 19 22.06 -0.23 0.93
N LYS A 20 21.98 -0.33 2.24
CA LYS A 20 22.84 0.41 3.16
C LYS A 20 23.83 -0.52 3.81
N THR A 21 25.09 -0.14 3.71
CA THR A 21 26.17 -0.84 4.39
C THR A 21 26.90 0.15 5.28
N ILE A 22 27.11 -0.21 6.53
CA ILE A 22 27.86 0.59 7.50
C ILE A 22 29.29 0.07 7.55
N PHE A 23 30.23 1.00 7.54
CA PHE A 23 31.64 0.70 7.68
C PHE A 23 32.19 1.36 8.92
N THR A 24 33.08 0.65 9.58
CA THR A 24 33.77 1.13 10.80
C THR A 24 35.02 1.93 10.50
N ASP A 25 35.47 1.88 9.26
CA ASP A 25 36.70 2.56 8.81
C ASP A 25 36.61 2.87 7.30
N LEU A 26 37.52 3.76 6.87
CA LEU A 26 37.58 4.22 5.48
C LEU A 26 38.04 3.12 4.52
N ASP A 27 38.92 2.25 4.93
CA ASP A 27 39.47 1.24 4.04
C ASP A 27 38.44 0.17 3.70
N SER A 28 37.62 -0.21 4.65
CA SER A 28 36.44 -1.08 4.40
C SER A 28 35.45 -0.45 3.44
N ALA A 29 35.21 0.85 3.54
CA ALA A 29 34.34 1.57 2.61
C ALA A 29 34.91 1.66 1.20
N LYS A 30 36.21 1.90 1.06
CA LYS A 30 36.90 1.90 -0.24
C LYS A 30 36.81 0.52 -0.90
N GLN A 31 37.12 -0.55 -0.16
CA GLN A 31 37.01 -1.92 -0.68
C GLN A 31 35.58 -2.23 -1.18
N TYR A 32 34.58 -1.77 -0.46
CA TYR A 32 33.19 -1.92 -0.88
C TYR A 32 32.88 -1.13 -2.16
N LEU A 33 33.37 0.09 -2.29
CA LEU A 33 33.23 0.90 -3.51
C LEU A 33 33.92 0.26 -4.71
N ASP A 34 35.11 -0.28 -4.52
CA ASP A 34 35.82 -1.00 -5.58
C ASP A 34 35.05 -2.27 -5.99
N HIS A 35 34.44 -2.94 -5.04
CA HIS A 35 33.53 -4.04 -5.33
C HIS A 35 32.31 -3.57 -6.13
N LEU A 36 31.66 -2.48 -5.76
CA LEU A 36 30.52 -1.93 -6.50
C LEU A 36 30.91 -1.52 -7.93
N LYS A 37 32.08 -0.93 -8.11
CA LYS A 37 32.63 -0.63 -9.46
C LYS A 37 32.78 -1.90 -10.30
N SER A 38 33.25 -2.98 -9.70
CA SER A 38 33.42 -4.27 -10.38
C SER A 38 32.09 -4.89 -10.82
N THR A 39 30.98 -4.50 -10.19
CA THR A 39 29.62 -4.94 -10.54
C THR A 39 28.94 -4.07 -11.59
N GLY A 40 29.65 -3.07 -12.14
CA GLY A 40 29.14 -2.18 -13.18
C GLY A 40 28.39 -0.96 -12.66
N ILE A 41 28.39 -0.70 -11.36
CA ILE A 41 27.82 0.51 -10.77
C ILE A 41 28.83 1.65 -10.94
N GLN A 42 28.41 2.72 -11.63
CA GLN A 42 29.27 3.86 -11.98
C GLN A 42 29.44 4.84 -10.82
N TRP A 43 30.22 4.48 -9.81
CA TRP A 43 30.58 5.39 -8.74
C TRP A 43 32.08 5.48 -8.57
N ASP A 44 32.58 6.69 -8.46
CA ASP A 44 34.01 6.91 -8.28
C ASP A 44 34.41 6.93 -6.82
N HIS A 45 33.62 7.56 -5.96
CA HIS A 45 33.98 7.73 -4.57
C HIS A 45 32.81 8.12 -3.69
N VAL A 46 32.87 7.72 -2.42
CA VAL A 46 31.97 8.16 -1.36
C VAL A 46 32.80 8.75 -0.24
N GLY A 47 32.44 9.92 0.17
CA GLY A 47 33.06 10.58 1.31
C GLY A 47 32.13 10.74 2.48
N PHE A 48 32.71 10.97 3.63
CA PHE A 48 32.00 11.02 4.88
C PHE A 48 32.45 12.21 5.72
N LEU A 49 31.47 12.86 6.35
CA LEU A 49 31.71 13.89 7.36
C LEU A 49 30.73 13.72 8.49
N SER A 50 31.25 13.64 9.72
CA SER A 50 30.46 13.54 10.93
C SER A 50 30.25 14.90 11.56
N ASP A 51 29.01 15.26 11.80
CA ASP A 51 28.66 16.33 12.73
C ASP A 51 28.29 15.72 14.08
N THR A 52 29.24 15.70 14.97
CA THR A 52 29.09 15.08 16.30
C THR A 52 28.09 15.84 17.19
N SER A 53 27.79 17.10 16.90
CA SER A 53 26.83 17.89 17.68
C SER A 53 25.40 17.41 17.51
N TYR A 54 25.10 16.78 16.36
CA TYR A 54 23.75 16.37 15.99
C TYR A 54 23.62 14.88 15.69
N HIS A 55 24.69 14.12 15.95
CA HIS A 55 24.73 12.69 15.63
C HIS A 55 24.40 12.38 14.18
N ASN A 56 24.81 13.23 13.26
CA ASN A 56 24.54 13.07 11.83
C ASN A 56 25.78 12.73 11.04
N LEU A 57 25.57 11.93 10.03
CA LEU A 57 26.55 11.54 9.04
C LEU A 57 26.14 12.11 7.69
N ILE A 58 27.06 12.76 7.00
CA ILE A 58 26.85 13.25 5.63
C ILE A 58 27.75 12.44 4.71
N THR A 59 27.18 11.91 3.66
CA THR A 59 27.90 11.16 2.63
C THR A 59 27.77 11.89 1.31
N LEU A 60 28.90 12.13 0.64
CA LEU A 60 28.97 12.75 -0.68
C LEU A 60 29.31 11.66 -1.70
N LEU A 61 28.55 11.59 -2.78
CA LEU A 61 28.73 10.62 -3.84
C LEU A 61 29.22 11.32 -5.11
N PHE A 62 30.30 10.82 -5.68
CA PHE A 62 30.89 11.34 -6.90
C PHE A 62 30.87 10.30 -8.01
N ASN A 63 30.78 10.78 -9.26
CA ASN A 63 31.00 10.00 -10.47
C ASN A 63 31.86 10.82 -11.43
N ASP A 64 32.92 10.21 -11.97
CA ASP A 64 33.90 10.87 -12.84
C ASP A 64 34.46 12.21 -12.28
N GLY A 65 34.58 12.26 -10.93
CA GLY A 65 35.04 13.46 -10.22
C GLY A 65 33.98 14.54 -10.01
N GLU A 66 32.77 14.36 -10.51
CA GLU A 66 31.65 15.25 -10.27
C GLU A 66 30.78 14.77 -9.10
N LEU A 67 30.29 15.73 -8.29
CA LEU A 67 29.33 15.43 -7.22
C LEU A 67 27.97 15.10 -7.85
N ILE A 68 27.48 13.89 -7.58
CA ILE A 68 26.18 13.42 -8.08
C ILE A 68 25.09 13.37 -7.03
N ASP A 69 25.44 13.19 -5.75
CA ASP A 69 24.43 13.13 -4.71
C ASP A 69 25.01 13.40 -3.30
N VAL A 70 24.13 13.79 -2.38
CA VAL A 70 24.45 14.03 -0.99
C VAL A 70 23.44 13.29 -0.11
N PHE A 71 23.93 12.49 0.82
CA PHE A 71 23.12 11.72 1.74
C PHE A 71 23.35 12.17 3.18
N ARG A 72 22.32 12.07 3.99
CA ARG A 72 22.38 12.29 5.41
C ARG A 72 21.87 11.07 6.17
N PHE A 73 22.51 10.77 7.28
CA PHE A 73 22.11 9.71 8.20
C PHE A 73 22.05 10.26 9.61
N SER A 74 21.08 9.83 10.39
CA SER A 74 20.99 10.10 11.82
C SER A 74 21.54 8.89 12.59
N LEU A 75 22.41 9.15 13.54
CA LEU A 75 23.03 8.11 14.38
C LEU A 75 22.34 8.11 15.74
N GLN A 76 21.95 6.95 16.22
CA GLN A 76 21.42 6.79 17.56
C GLN A 76 22.50 6.20 18.47
N ARG A 77 22.78 6.89 19.58
CA ARG A 77 23.79 6.51 20.55
C ARG A 77 23.15 6.24 21.91
N ASP A 78 23.79 5.37 22.70
CA ASP A 78 23.43 5.15 24.10
C ASP A 78 24.05 6.23 25.02
N ASP A 79 23.71 6.17 26.32
CA ASP A 79 24.21 7.12 27.33
C ASP A 79 25.73 7.08 27.51
N ASN A 80 26.41 6.06 26.98
CA ASN A 80 27.85 5.90 26.98
C ASN A 80 28.52 6.32 25.67
N ASP A 81 27.76 6.98 24.78
CA ASP A 81 28.17 7.43 23.44
C ASP A 81 28.54 6.27 22.48
N ASN A 82 28.04 5.04 22.72
CA ASN A 82 28.19 3.94 21.80
C ASN A 82 27.07 3.97 20.77
N LEU A 83 27.38 3.64 19.52
CA LEU A 83 26.38 3.49 18.48
C LEU A 83 25.52 2.25 18.74
N VAL A 84 24.25 2.45 19.07
CA VAL A 84 23.29 1.36 19.34
C VAL A 84 22.52 1.01 18.08
N SER A 85 22.08 2.02 17.35
CA SER A 85 21.46 1.87 16.05
C SER A 85 21.75 3.08 15.21
N TYR A 86 21.60 2.96 13.91
CA TYR A 86 21.47 4.15 13.10
C TYR A 86 20.16 4.09 12.33
N ILE A 87 19.43 5.16 12.41
CA ILE A 87 18.27 5.37 11.59
C ILE A 87 18.82 5.87 10.27
N SER A 88 18.88 4.97 9.32
CA SER A 88 19.27 5.33 7.99
C SER A 88 18.07 5.94 7.29
N ASP A 89 17.90 7.17 7.52
CA ASP A 89 17.04 7.96 6.69
C ASP A 89 17.87 8.36 5.48
N SER A 90 17.75 7.61 4.40
CA SER A 90 18.28 8.05 3.11
C SER A 90 17.51 9.29 2.70
N TYR A 91 17.92 10.37 3.25
CA TYR A 91 17.54 11.64 2.76
C TYR A 91 18.32 11.84 1.46
N VAL A 92 17.76 11.36 0.39
CA VAL A 92 18.12 11.88 -0.91
C VAL A 92 17.63 13.31 -0.86
N ILE A 93 18.53 14.22 -0.61
CA ILE A 93 18.28 15.62 -0.92
C ILE A 93 17.95 15.59 -2.38
N ASP A 94 16.70 15.80 -2.67
CA ASP A 94 16.02 15.60 -3.93
C ASP A 94 16.96 15.60 -5.13
N THR A 95 16.81 14.62 -5.98
CA THR A 95 17.53 14.54 -7.26
C THR A 95 17.49 15.82 -8.09
N ARG A 96 16.60 16.76 -7.76
CA ARG A 96 16.59 18.12 -8.28
C ARG A 96 17.80 18.97 -7.86
N LEU A 97 18.43 18.64 -6.75
CA LEU A 97 19.66 19.28 -6.29
C LEU A 97 20.89 18.70 -6.96
N ARG A 98 20.70 17.90 -7.97
CA ARG A 98 21.77 17.41 -8.83
C ARG A 98 22.36 18.53 -9.66
N VAL A 99 23.43 18.19 -10.32
CA VAL A 99 24.29 18.93 -11.23
C VAL A 99 23.69 20.19 -11.92
N SER A 100 22.40 20.21 -12.21
CA SER A 100 21.71 21.38 -12.77
C SER A 100 21.59 22.58 -11.83
N GLU A 101 21.77 22.37 -10.53
CA GLU A 101 21.63 23.38 -9.48
C GLU A 101 22.96 23.60 -8.73
N LYS A 102 24.07 23.32 -9.39
CA LYS A 102 25.44 23.48 -8.86
C LYS A 102 25.65 24.84 -8.19
N GLU A 103 25.09 25.88 -8.75
CA GLU A 103 25.27 27.24 -8.25
C GLU A 103 24.56 27.47 -6.91
N GLU A 104 23.42 26.83 -6.67
CA GLU A 104 22.66 27.00 -5.43
C GLU A 104 23.30 26.27 -4.25
N PHE A 105 24.07 25.25 -4.50
CA PHE A 105 24.79 24.49 -3.48
C PHE A 105 26.17 25.02 -3.17
N GLY A 106 26.69 25.95 -3.95
CA GLY A 106 28.08 26.36 -3.87
C GLY A 106 29.01 25.16 -3.96
N LEU A 107 28.68 24.24 -4.86
CA LEU A 107 29.47 23.03 -5.13
C LEU A 107 30.84 23.34 -5.71
N GLU A 108 31.12 24.61 -5.96
CA GLU A 108 32.43 25.10 -6.37
C GLU A 108 33.55 24.57 -5.49
N ASP A 109 33.27 24.44 -4.18
CA ASP A 109 34.24 23.93 -3.20
C ASP A 109 34.37 22.39 -3.26
N PHE A 110 33.48 21.70 -3.95
CA PHE A 110 33.44 20.22 -4.03
C PHE A 110 33.33 19.74 -5.48
N GLN A 111 33.74 20.56 -6.44
CA GLN A 111 33.51 20.26 -7.86
C GLN A 111 34.26 19.06 -8.37
N THR A 112 35.38 18.71 -7.74
CA THR A 112 36.23 17.63 -8.20
C THR A 112 36.40 16.56 -7.14
N LEU A 113 36.47 15.31 -7.59
CA LEU A 113 36.85 14.18 -6.74
C LEU A 113 38.20 14.40 -6.06
N GLU A 114 39.09 15.11 -6.71
CA GLU A 114 40.45 15.37 -6.23
C GLU A 114 40.44 16.28 -5.01
N SER A 115 39.70 17.39 -5.05
CA SER A 115 39.54 18.25 -3.88
C SER A 115 38.85 17.51 -2.72
N PHE A 116 37.91 16.63 -2.99
CA PHE A 116 37.28 15.83 -1.98
C PHE A 116 38.25 14.80 -1.37
N LYS A 117 39.09 14.18 -2.20
CA LYS A 117 40.13 13.27 -1.72
C LYS A 117 41.13 13.96 -0.81
N GLU A 118 41.53 15.20 -1.14
CA GLU A 118 42.43 15.99 -0.29
C GLU A 118 41.83 16.24 1.09
N LEU A 119 40.56 16.65 1.16
CA LEU A 119 39.84 16.82 2.43
C LEU A 119 39.74 15.49 3.19
N TRP A 120 39.40 14.43 2.46
CA TRP A 120 39.26 13.11 3.07
C TRP A 120 40.56 12.57 3.63
N ASP A 121 41.66 12.72 2.92
CA ASP A 121 42.97 12.33 3.40
C ASP A 121 43.41 13.18 4.60
N GLU A 122 43.07 14.46 4.61
CA GLU A 122 43.32 15.33 5.75
C GLU A 122 42.52 14.91 6.99
N ILE A 123 41.25 14.55 6.82
CA ILE A 123 40.41 13.98 7.88
C ILE A 123 41.02 12.67 8.39
N ARG A 124 41.44 11.79 7.49
CA ARG A 124 42.06 10.51 7.83
C ARG A 124 43.37 10.65 8.56
N ILE A 125 44.21 11.57 8.16
CA ILE A 125 45.54 11.81 8.77
C ILE A 125 45.38 12.43 10.16
N SER A 126 44.43 13.33 10.35
CA SER A 126 44.16 13.96 11.65
C SER A 126 43.33 13.08 12.59
N SER A 127 42.88 11.95 12.11
CA SER A 127 41.73 11.25 12.59
C SER A 127 41.96 10.09 13.50
N ASN A 128 42.46 10.20 14.56
CA ASN A 128 41.82 9.32 15.55
C ASN A 128 40.85 10.05 16.49
N LYS A 129 40.61 11.33 16.27
CA LYS A 129 39.74 12.15 17.14
C LYS A 129 39.18 13.39 16.43
N LEU A 130 38.42 13.21 15.36
CA LEU A 130 37.63 14.34 14.86
C LEU A 130 36.49 14.60 15.85
N ASN A 131 36.62 15.66 16.60
CA ASN A 131 35.50 16.22 17.35
C ASN A 131 34.76 17.26 16.49
N ALA A 132 33.54 17.63 16.91
CA ALA A 132 32.71 18.61 16.19
C ALA A 132 33.41 19.91 15.80
N LYS A 133 34.37 20.35 16.64
CA LYS A 133 35.12 21.57 16.43
C LYS A 133 36.17 21.43 15.30
N GLU A 134 36.77 20.29 15.20
CA GLU A 134 37.78 19.99 14.16
C GLU A 134 37.08 19.73 12.82
N THR A 135 36.00 18.96 12.81
CA THR A 135 35.16 18.79 11.64
C THR A 135 34.65 20.15 11.11
N THR A 136 34.20 21.03 11.99
CA THR A 136 33.79 22.38 11.63
C THR A 136 34.92 23.22 11.03
N LYS A 137 36.15 23.05 11.55
CA LYS A 137 37.31 23.78 11.00
C LYS A 137 37.70 23.28 9.61
N LEU A 138 37.64 21.97 9.38
CA LEU A 138 37.93 21.38 8.07
C LEU A 138 36.86 21.84 7.03
N PHE A 139 35.61 21.80 7.40
CA PHE A 139 34.54 22.35 6.54
C PHE A 139 34.71 23.83 6.22
N LYS A 140 35.07 24.64 7.21
CA LYS A 140 35.33 26.07 7.00
C LYS A 140 36.52 26.32 6.08
N ARG A 141 37.54 25.47 6.15
CA ARG A 141 38.71 25.58 5.27
C ARG A 141 38.34 25.22 3.82
N TRP A 142 37.46 24.29 3.66
CA TRP A 142 36.95 23.84 2.38
C TRP A 142 35.93 24.79 1.75
N SER A 143 35.12 25.45 2.55
CA SER A 143 34.15 26.44 2.12
C SER A 143 34.72 27.87 2.12
N LEU A 144 35.98 28.00 1.75
CA LEU A 144 36.64 29.31 1.64
C LEU A 144 35.92 30.17 0.62
N GLY A 145 35.38 31.28 1.09
CA GLY A 145 34.66 32.25 0.25
C GLY A 145 33.18 32.38 0.59
N ARG A 146 32.62 31.48 1.41
CA ARG A 146 31.23 31.61 1.83
C ARG A 146 31.08 32.61 2.97
N GLU A 147 30.27 33.62 2.76
CA GLU A 147 29.87 34.52 3.82
C GLU A 147 29.08 33.76 4.87
N LYS A 148 29.45 33.94 6.15
CA LYS A 148 28.65 33.48 7.26
C LYS A 148 27.28 34.16 7.18
N VAL A 149 26.24 33.41 6.94
CA VAL A 149 24.88 33.89 7.16
C VAL A 149 24.63 33.90 8.67
N THR A 150 24.90 35.03 9.30
CA THR A 150 24.56 35.29 10.69
C THR A 150 23.13 35.82 10.74
N GLY A 151 22.23 35.11 11.39
CA GLY A 151 20.84 35.55 11.59
C GLY A 151 19.81 34.55 11.11
N ARG A 152 18.53 34.91 11.33
CA ARG A 152 17.40 34.17 10.73
C ARG A 152 17.57 34.20 9.23
N GLY A 153 17.47 33.02 8.59
CA GLY A 153 17.53 32.87 7.15
C GLY A 153 16.61 33.85 6.42
N ASN A 154 16.87 34.10 5.15
CA ASN A 154 16.03 34.93 4.31
C ASN A 154 14.56 34.50 4.38
N LYS A 155 13.63 35.43 4.19
CA LYS A 155 12.23 35.09 4.07
C LYS A 155 12.04 34.19 2.86
N PHE A 156 11.24 33.14 2.99
CA PHE A 156 10.86 32.30 1.86
C PHE A 156 10.38 33.14 0.68
N SER A 157 10.83 32.77 -0.51
CA SER A 157 10.37 33.37 -1.76
C SER A 157 8.86 33.14 -1.94
N GLN A 158 8.25 33.95 -2.80
CA GLN A 158 6.83 33.76 -3.13
C GLN A 158 6.60 32.43 -3.86
N LEU A 159 7.60 31.97 -4.63
CA LEU A 159 7.55 30.69 -5.32
C LEU A 159 7.53 29.53 -4.32
N THR A 160 8.48 29.49 -3.38
CA THR A 160 8.53 28.48 -2.31
C THR A 160 7.26 28.43 -1.50
N LYS A 161 6.74 29.61 -1.08
CA LYS A 161 5.47 29.68 -0.36
C LYS A 161 4.32 29.09 -1.16
N ARG A 162 4.23 29.39 -2.45
CA ARG A 162 3.18 28.87 -3.32
C ARG A 162 3.28 27.36 -3.45
N ILE A 163 4.46 26.83 -3.76
CA ILE A 163 4.66 25.38 -3.92
C ILE A 163 4.31 24.64 -2.64
N VAL A 164 4.82 25.10 -1.49
CA VAL A 164 4.53 24.44 -0.19
C VAL A 164 3.04 24.51 0.16
N MET A 165 2.37 25.62 -0.12
CA MET A 165 0.92 25.76 0.09
C MET A 165 0.12 24.85 -0.85
N GLU A 166 0.52 24.74 -2.12
CA GLU A 166 -0.11 23.86 -3.10
C GLU A 166 0.06 22.39 -2.70
N GLU A 167 1.28 21.97 -2.36
CA GLU A 167 1.57 20.58 -1.98
C GLU A 167 0.97 20.16 -0.63
N SER A 168 0.87 21.10 0.32
CA SER A 168 0.22 20.86 1.61
C SER A 168 -1.30 20.91 1.55
N HIS A 169 -1.87 21.49 0.49
CA HIS A 169 -3.30 21.84 0.39
C HIS A 169 -3.80 22.67 1.60
N GLY A 170 -2.95 23.55 2.13
CA GLY A 170 -3.25 24.37 3.29
C GLY A 170 -3.47 23.60 4.59
N ARG A 171 -2.90 22.40 4.70
CA ARG A 171 -3.03 21.52 5.87
C ARG A 171 -1.69 21.24 6.53
N CYS A 172 -1.74 20.96 7.84
CA CYS A 172 -0.56 20.56 8.60
C CYS A 172 -0.03 19.22 8.10
N MET A 173 1.25 19.20 7.68
CA MET A 173 1.92 18.01 7.14
C MET A 173 2.42 17.04 8.22
N PHE A 174 2.24 17.38 9.51
CA PHE A 174 2.62 16.48 10.60
C PHE A 174 1.74 15.23 10.58
N SER A 175 2.38 14.05 10.69
CA SER A 175 1.69 12.75 10.62
C SER A 175 0.54 12.66 11.61
N GLY A 176 -0.65 12.34 11.09
CA GLY A 176 -1.87 12.22 11.88
C GLY A 176 -2.58 13.53 12.23
N CYS A 177 -2.01 14.71 11.89
CA CYS A 177 -2.65 15.99 12.15
C CYS A 177 -3.65 16.40 11.06
N GLY A 178 -3.17 16.76 9.86
CA GLY A 178 -4.01 17.17 8.73
C GLY A 178 -4.93 18.37 8.97
N SER A 179 -4.76 19.12 10.06
CA SER A 179 -5.60 20.30 10.40
C SER A 179 -5.50 21.37 9.32
N ARG A 180 -6.62 22.00 9.01
CA ARG A 180 -6.66 23.17 8.11
C ARG A 180 -5.95 24.34 8.76
N LEU A 181 -5.19 25.08 7.96
CA LEU A 181 -4.35 26.19 8.42
C LEU A 181 -4.74 27.54 7.79
N ASP A 182 -5.80 27.56 6.99
CA ASP A 182 -6.39 28.73 6.37
C ASP A 182 -7.70 29.18 7.07
N PHE A 183 -8.11 28.43 8.10
CA PHE A 183 -9.42 28.58 8.70
C PHE A 183 -9.43 28.05 10.14
N ASP A 184 -10.00 28.82 11.05
CA ASP A 184 -10.30 28.39 12.41
C ASP A 184 -11.72 27.80 12.48
N SER A 185 -11.80 26.50 12.77
CA SER A 185 -13.07 25.77 12.81
C SER A 185 -14.02 26.20 13.93
N LEU A 186 -13.52 26.82 14.98
CA LEU A 186 -14.34 27.26 16.13
C LEU A 186 -14.95 28.64 15.89
N SER A 187 -14.15 29.60 15.44
CA SER A 187 -14.60 30.96 15.22
C SER A 187 -15.12 31.25 13.82
N GLY A 188 -14.85 30.37 12.85
CA GLY A 188 -15.19 30.59 11.45
C GLY A 188 -14.30 31.59 10.72
N HIS A 189 -13.28 32.15 11.39
CA HIS A 189 -12.41 33.14 10.78
C HIS A 189 -11.40 32.53 9.82
N ARG A 190 -11.18 33.20 8.70
CA ARG A 190 -10.10 32.85 7.77
C ARG A 190 -8.85 33.63 8.13
N GLY A 191 -7.71 32.98 8.04
CA GLY A 191 -6.40 33.56 8.33
C GLY A 191 -5.28 32.56 8.04
N ASN A 192 -4.05 33.02 8.25
CA ASN A 192 -2.91 32.13 8.16
C ASN A 192 -2.54 31.61 9.56
N PHE A 193 -2.89 30.37 9.84
CA PHE A 193 -2.57 29.66 11.09
C PHE A 193 -1.40 28.69 10.91
N GLY A 194 -0.75 28.72 9.73
CA GLY A 194 0.34 27.83 9.37
C GLY A 194 1.71 28.48 9.52
N TYR A 195 2.66 27.65 9.87
CA TYR A 195 4.08 27.98 9.93
C TYR A 195 4.83 27.17 8.88
N MET A 196 5.66 27.85 8.09
CA MET A 196 6.60 27.19 7.22
C MET A 196 7.82 26.80 8.05
N ALA A 197 8.01 25.53 8.27
CA ALA A 197 9.07 24.93 9.06
C ALA A 197 10.13 24.33 8.15
N HIS A 198 11.37 24.66 8.37
CA HIS A 198 12.46 24.01 7.66
C HIS A 198 12.67 22.60 8.18
N ASN A 199 12.90 21.70 7.27
CA ASN A 199 13.37 20.36 7.57
C ASN A 199 14.84 20.41 8.05
N ILE A 200 15.74 20.89 7.19
CA ILE A 200 17.10 21.29 7.55
C ILE A 200 17.05 22.81 7.78
N ALA A 201 17.41 23.27 8.98
CA ALA A 201 17.31 24.67 9.34
C ALA A 201 18.06 25.57 8.33
N ALA A 202 17.53 26.78 8.10
CA ALA A 202 18.18 27.78 7.26
C ALA A 202 19.51 28.30 7.86
N SER A 203 19.70 28.13 9.17
CA SER A 203 20.94 28.44 9.87
C SER A 203 21.68 27.15 10.22
N GLU A 204 22.98 27.14 10.02
CA GLU A 204 23.86 26.03 10.40
C GLU A 204 23.81 25.70 11.90
N SER A 205 23.49 26.68 12.74
CA SER A 205 23.34 26.52 14.19
C SER A 205 21.90 26.24 14.63
N GLY A 206 20.97 26.15 13.69
CA GLY A 206 19.57 25.86 13.98
C GLY A 206 19.29 24.36 14.18
N PRO A 207 18.07 23.99 14.60
CA PRO A 207 17.68 22.60 14.69
C PRO A 207 17.91 21.86 13.35
N ARG A 208 18.62 20.73 13.38
CA ARG A 208 18.97 19.98 12.17
C ARG A 208 19.78 20.77 11.14
N GLY A 209 20.42 21.88 11.58
CA GLY A 209 21.27 22.69 10.73
C GLY A 209 22.50 21.90 10.28
N ILE A 210 22.89 22.03 9.03
CA ILE A 210 24.06 21.36 8.46
C ILE A 210 24.95 22.45 7.86
N ILE A 211 26.20 22.45 8.31
CA ILE A 211 27.22 23.33 7.73
C ILE A 211 27.22 23.12 6.24
N TYR A 212 27.27 24.19 5.45
CA TYR A 212 27.30 24.12 4.01
C TYR A 212 25.93 23.92 3.31
N LEU A 213 25.04 23.05 3.81
CA LEU A 213 23.73 22.78 3.16
C LEU A 213 22.63 23.72 3.60
N SER A 214 22.64 24.17 4.86
CA SER A 214 21.56 24.96 5.45
C SER A 214 21.22 26.20 4.63
N LYS A 215 22.23 26.93 4.14
CA LYS A 215 22.03 28.14 3.36
C LYS A 215 21.38 27.84 2.01
N ASN A 216 21.82 26.81 1.36
CA ASN A 216 21.39 26.44 0.02
C ASN A 216 19.97 25.85 0.02
N LEU A 217 19.62 25.16 1.10
CA LEU A 217 18.29 24.58 1.27
C LEU A 217 17.28 25.54 1.93
N ALA A 218 17.71 26.76 2.28
CA ALA A 218 16.88 27.70 3.04
C ALA A 218 15.58 28.12 2.32
N ASP A 219 15.60 28.19 0.99
CA ASP A 219 14.43 28.54 0.17
C ASP A 219 13.97 27.40 -0.74
N GLU A 220 14.50 26.18 -0.53
CA GLU A 220 14.11 25.01 -1.32
C GLU A 220 12.76 24.46 -0.86
N PRO A 221 11.73 24.40 -1.71
CA PRO A 221 10.40 23.95 -1.32
C PRO A 221 10.38 22.53 -0.71
N SER A 222 11.22 21.63 -1.21
CA SER A 222 11.31 20.26 -0.69
C SER A 222 11.86 20.19 0.74
N ASN A 223 12.57 21.23 1.18
CA ASN A 223 13.10 21.37 2.54
C ASN A 223 12.11 22.06 3.50
N VAL A 224 10.87 22.31 3.08
CA VAL A 224 9.91 23.08 3.88
C VAL A 224 8.62 22.29 4.08
N LEU A 225 8.15 22.24 5.33
CA LEU A 225 6.85 21.71 5.72
C LEU A 225 5.92 22.84 6.12
N LEU A 226 4.63 22.71 5.81
CA LEU A 226 3.59 23.54 6.40
C LEU A 226 3.06 22.85 7.67
N LEU A 227 3.17 23.50 8.82
CA LEU A 227 2.79 22.95 10.12
C LEU A 227 1.88 23.91 10.89
N CYS A 228 1.03 23.37 11.77
CA CYS A 228 0.35 24.20 12.77
C CYS A 228 1.33 24.63 13.86
N ASP A 229 0.96 25.64 14.65
CA ASP A 229 1.81 26.19 15.73
C ASP A 229 2.29 25.13 16.72
N ILE A 230 1.40 24.22 17.12
CA ILE A 230 1.72 23.13 18.06
C ILE A 230 2.85 22.26 17.50
N HIS A 231 2.71 21.78 16.27
CA HIS A 231 3.67 20.87 15.67
C HIS A 231 4.95 21.57 15.23
N HIS A 232 4.88 22.83 14.82
CA HIS A 232 6.07 23.63 14.58
C HIS A 232 6.93 23.79 15.85
N ARG A 233 6.30 24.11 17.00
CA ARG A 233 7.03 24.19 18.27
C ARG A 233 7.55 22.83 18.73
N LEU A 234 6.79 21.76 18.49
CA LEU A 234 7.18 20.41 18.85
C LEU A 234 8.50 20.04 18.18
N ILE A 235 8.61 20.20 16.87
CA ILE A 235 9.77 19.76 16.09
C ILE A 235 11.00 20.65 16.27
N ASP A 236 10.82 21.93 16.61
CA ASP A 236 11.93 22.88 16.66
C ASP A 236 12.39 23.21 18.08
N ARG A 237 11.53 23.02 19.09
CA ARG A 237 11.83 23.49 20.46
C ARG A 237 11.66 22.43 21.53
N ILE A 238 10.60 21.62 21.44
CA ILE A 238 10.22 20.71 22.53
C ILE A 238 10.94 19.38 22.39
N ALA A 239 10.91 18.80 21.19
CA ALA A 239 11.42 17.46 20.93
C ALA A 239 12.25 17.41 19.63
N SER A 240 13.14 18.38 19.42
CA SER A 240 13.89 18.52 18.16
C SER A 240 14.76 17.29 17.83
N LEU A 241 15.21 16.56 18.83
CA LEU A 241 15.98 15.33 18.65
C LEU A 241 15.12 14.15 18.15
N ASP A 242 13.85 14.13 18.53
CA ASP A 242 12.92 13.05 18.12
C ASP A 242 12.42 13.20 16.67
N TYR A 243 12.73 14.36 16.06
CA TYR A 243 12.32 14.69 14.70
C TYR A 243 13.52 15.03 13.81
N PRO A 244 14.34 14.03 13.46
CA PRO A 244 15.42 14.22 12.50
C PRO A 244 14.87 14.63 11.13
N ALA A 245 15.72 15.20 10.29
CA ALA A 245 15.33 15.72 8.99
C ALA A 245 14.63 14.70 8.09
N SER A 246 15.07 13.46 8.11
CA SER A 246 14.47 12.37 7.38
C SER A 246 13.03 12.09 7.80
N LYS A 247 12.77 12.00 9.10
CA LYS A 247 11.42 11.80 9.61
C LYS A 247 10.47 12.92 9.18
N LEU A 248 10.96 14.16 9.14
CA LEU A 248 10.20 15.30 8.64
C LEU A 248 9.97 15.21 7.13
N GLN A 249 10.95 14.73 6.39
CA GLN A 249 10.83 14.50 4.95
C GLN A 249 9.81 13.40 4.65
N ASP A 250 9.83 12.31 5.41
CA ASP A 250 8.85 11.25 5.28
C ASP A 250 7.44 11.75 5.53
N MET A 251 7.26 12.54 6.61
CA MET A 251 5.96 13.18 6.88
C MET A 251 5.47 14.02 5.70
N ARG A 252 6.37 14.83 5.12
CA ARG A 252 6.07 15.64 3.95
C ARG A 252 5.70 14.78 2.75
N THR A 253 6.52 13.79 2.44
CA THR A 253 6.33 12.90 1.29
C THR A 253 5.02 12.13 1.41
N ILE A 254 4.75 11.53 2.57
CA ILE A 254 3.51 10.80 2.84
C ILE A 254 2.29 11.73 2.71
N HIS A 255 2.37 12.95 3.25
CA HIS A 255 1.29 13.93 3.15
C HIS A 255 0.98 14.30 1.70
N VAL A 256 2.01 14.65 0.92
CA VAL A 256 1.86 15.03 -0.50
C VAL A 256 1.31 13.87 -1.32
N GLN A 257 1.82 12.66 -1.12
CA GLN A 257 1.31 11.46 -1.80
C GLN A 257 -0.15 11.19 -1.45
N LEU A 258 -0.51 11.31 -0.17
CA LEU A 258 -1.90 11.12 0.28
C LEU A 258 -2.84 12.16 -0.34
N CYS A 259 -2.47 13.43 -0.28
CA CYS A 259 -3.26 14.51 -0.90
C CYS A 259 -3.43 14.29 -2.40
N ASN A 260 -2.36 13.99 -3.11
CA ASN A 260 -2.40 13.71 -4.54
C ASN A 260 -3.31 12.50 -4.86
N SER A 261 -3.22 11.43 -4.09
CA SER A 261 -4.07 10.25 -4.30
C SER A 261 -5.56 10.56 -4.10
N LEU A 262 -5.88 11.34 -3.06
CA LEU A 262 -7.26 11.75 -2.77
C LEU A 262 -7.82 12.70 -3.84
N LEU A 263 -7.00 13.63 -4.33
CA LEU A 263 -7.43 14.60 -5.35
C LEU A 263 -7.47 13.98 -6.76
N ASN A 264 -6.56 13.07 -7.07
CA ASN A 264 -6.62 12.31 -8.32
C ASN A 264 -7.92 11.50 -8.42
N ALA A 265 -8.49 11.11 -7.28
CA ALA A 265 -9.80 10.46 -7.24
C ALA A 265 -10.94 11.34 -7.78
N LEU A 266 -10.78 12.64 -7.93
CA LEU A 266 -11.75 13.50 -8.62
C LEU A 266 -11.92 13.11 -10.09
N ASN A 267 -10.89 12.57 -10.72
CA ASN A 267 -10.91 12.07 -12.09
C ASN A 267 -11.49 10.65 -12.21
N TYR A 268 -11.70 9.96 -11.08
CA TYR A 268 -12.22 8.60 -11.08
C TYR A 268 -13.72 8.59 -11.35
N THR A 269 -14.18 7.53 -11.98
CA THR A 269 -15.61 7.33 -12.29
C THR A 269 -16.42 7.27 -11.00
N PRO A 270 -17.42 8.15 -10.81
CA PRO A 270 -18.31 8.07 -9.65
C PRO A 270 -19.23 6.86 -9.75
N VAL A 271 -19.20 5.98 -8.76
CA VAL A 271 -20.05 4.78 -8.71
C VAL A 271 -20.87 4.74 -7.43
N PRO A 272 -22.11 4.28 -7.47
CA PRO A 272 -22.89 3.99 -6.28
C PRO A 272 -22.22 2.86 -5.50
N ILE A 273 -22.29 2.96 -4.17
CA ILE A 273 -21.65 2.03 -3.25
C ILE A 273 -22.67 1.46 -2.26
N TYR A 274 -22.62 0.14 -2.09
CA TYR A 274 -23.57 -0.60 -1.27
C TYR A 274 -22.84 -1.45 -0.21
N PHE A 275 -23.49 -1.64 0.92
CA PHE A 275 -22.99 -2.48 2.01
C PHE A 275 -23.99 -3.60 2.32
N ILE A 276 -23.51 -4.84 2.31
CA ILE A 276 -24.28 -6.04 2.64
C ILE A 276 -23.66 -6.71 3.86
N PRO A 277 -24.19 -6.51 5.08
CA PRO A 277 -23.64 -7.06 6.31
C PRO A 277 -24.38 -8.34 6.74
N TRP A 278 -24.30 -9.41 5.96
CA TRP A 278 -24.90 -10.67 6.37
C TRP A 278 -24.10 -11.33 7.49
N SER A 279 -24.76 -11.59 8.61
CA SER A 279 -24.13 -12.16 9.80
C SER A 279 -23.39 -13.47 9.51
N ILE A 280 -22.21 -13.63 10.10
CA ILE A 280 -21.44 -14.87 10.09
C ILE A 280 -21.39 -15.37 11.53
N ASN A 281 -21.98 -16.54 11.80
CA ASN A 281 -22.04 -17.14 13.15
C ASN A 281 -22.59 -16.17 14.23
N GLY A 282 -23.59 -15.39 13.88
CA GLY A 282 -24.22 -14.42 14.79
C GLY A 282 -23.38 -13.16 15.07
N GLN A 283 -22.26 -12.97 14.39
CA GLN A 283 -21.41 -11.79 14.59
C GLN A 283 -21.84 -10.63 13.71
N SER A 284 -21.92 -9.45 14.30
CA SER A 284 -22.15 -8.21 13.56
C SER A 284 -20.93 -7.82 12.73
N ILE A 285 -21.18 -7.26 11.57
CA ILE A 285 -20.15 -6.83 10.62
C ILE A 285 -19.99 -5.32 10.70
N GLU A 286 -18.75 -4.88 10.96
CA GLU A 286 -18.40 -3.48 10.99
C GLU A 286 -18.49 -2.86 9.58
N MET A 287 -19.15 -1.70 9.51
CA MET A 287 -19.25 -0.91 8.29
C MET A 287 -17.88 -0.35 7.90
N PRO A 288 -17.50 -0.39 6.62
CA PRO A 288 -16.25 0.24 6.17
C PRO A 288 -16.28 1.75 6.42
N ASN A 289 -15.18 2.27 6.96
CA ASN A 289 -15.01 3.70 7.15
C ASN A 289 -14.68 4.42 5.82
N PRO A 290 -14.85 5.75 5.72
CA PRO A 290 -14.63 6.51 4.48
C PRO A 290 -13.24 6.34 3.86
N ILE A 291 -12.20 6.16 4.68
CA ILE A 291 -10.83 5.95 4.21
C ILE A 291 -10.69 4.59 3.52
N SER A 292 -11.25 3.54 4.14
CA SER A 292 -11.27 2.20 3.57
C SER A 292 -12.05 2.15 2.26
N ILE A 293 -13.20 2.83 2.20
CA ILE A 293 -13.99 2.97 0.98
C ILE A 293 -13.18 3.61 -0.14
N SER A 294 -12.56 4.75 0.14
CA SER A 294 -11.76 5.48 -0.84
C SER A 294 -10.58 4.65 -1.35
N LYS A 295 -9.83 4.00 -0.45
CA LYS A 295 -8.71 3.12 -0.81
C LYS A 295 -9.14 1.92 -1.66
N SER A 296 -10.26 1.28 -1.32
CA SER A 296 -10.77 0.13 -2.10
C SER A 296 -11.20 0.54 -3.50
N LEU A 297 -11.90 1.66 -3.63
CA LEU A 297 -12.39 2.15 -4.92
C LEU A 297 -11.28 2.66 -5.83
N SER A 298 -10.22 3.24 -5.26
CA SER A 298 -9.08 3.76 -6.04
C SER A 298 -8.38 2.67 -6.86
N VAL A 299 -8.36 1.44 -6.38
CA VAL A 299 -7.76 0.29 -7.09
C VAL A 299 -8.47 0.00 -8.43
N VAL A 300 -9.75 0.32 -8.52
CA VAL A 300 -10.56 0.17 -9.75
C VAL A 300 -10.81 1.51 -10.46
N ASN A 301 -10.04 2.55 -10.13
CA ASN A 301 -10.19 3.92 -10.67
C ASN A 301 -11.62 4.46 -10.52
N CYS A 302 -12.25 4.16 -9.38
CA CYS A 302 -13.58 4.62 -9.04
C CYS A 302 -13.56 5.45 -7.75
N ARG A 303 -14.59 6.27 -7.57
CA ARG A 303 -14.88 6.99 -6.33
C ARG A 303 -16.34 6.84 -5.96
N ALA A 304 -16.65 7.01 -4.69
CA ALA A 304 -18.02 6.99 -4.23
C ALA A 304 -18.83 8.14 -4.86
N LYS A 305 -20.01 7.83 -5.40
CA LYS A 305 -20.95 8.81 -5.92
C LYS A 305 -21.75 9.48 -4.80
N HIS A 306 -22.00 8.76 -3.74
CA HIS A 306 -22.76 9.16 -2.56
C HIS A 306 -22.26 8.36 -1.34
N ASP A 307 -22.81 8.61 -0.16
CA ASP A 307 -22.51 7.83 1.04
C ASP A 307 -22.83 6.35 0.85
N LEU A 308 -22.10 5.49 1.60
CA LEU A 308 -22.32 4.06 1.57
C LEU A 308 -23.77 3.73 1.94
N THR A 309 -24.46 3.04 1.05
CA THR A 309 -25.86 2.66 1.24
C THR A 309 -25.93 1.24 1.79
N PRO A 310 -26.28 1.05 3.06
CA PRO A 310 -26.51 -0.28 3.60
C PRO A 310 -27.79 -0.87 3.02
N LEU A 311 -27.69 -2.14 2.64
CA LEU A 311 -28.82 -2.96 2.23
C LEU A 311 -29.22 -3.86 3.39
N GLU A 312 -30.52 -4.10 3.55
CA GLU A 312 -31.06 -4.89 4.67
C GLU A 312 -30.67 -4.34 6.05
N TRP A 313 -30.83 -3.06 6.20
CA TRP A 313 -30.69 -2.38 7.48
C TRP A 313 -31.81 -2.77 8.43
N GLY A 314 -31.44 -3.11 9.61
CA GLY A 314 -32.37 -3.63 10.61
C GLY A 314 -32.39 -5.14 10.57
N VAL A 315 -31.25 -5.71 10.95
CA VAL A 315 -31.07 -7.14 11.20
C VAL A 315 -32.21 -7.58 12.13
N SER A 316 -33.21 -8.23 11.56
CA SER A 316 -34.18 -8.95 12.38
C SER A 316 -33.43 -10.03 13.16
N ASP A 317 -33.96 -10.45 14.33
CA ASP A 317 -33.37 -11.54 15.11
C ASP A 317 -33.08 -12.79 14.26
N SER A 318 -33.78 -12.96 13.13
CA SER A 318 -33.57 -14.02 12.15
C SER A 318 -32.19 -14.00 11.47
N MET A 319 -31.56 -12.84 11.33
CA MET A 319 -30.21 -12.78 10.73
C MET A 319 -29.09 -13.14 11.72
N GLN A 320 -29.37 -13.12 13.02
CA GLN A 320 -28.42 -13.57 14.04
C GLN A 320 -28.37 -15.09 14.16
N ASN A 321 -29.45 -15.78 13.74
CA ASN A 321 -29.53 -17.22 13.72
C ASN A 321 -29.13 -17.75 12.33
N SER A 322 -28.03 -18.53 12.28
CA SER A 322 -27.51 -19.10 11.03
C SER A 322 -28.54 -19.98 10.29
N TYR A 323 -29.38 -20.68 11.01
CA TYR A 323 -30.43 -21.52 10.43
C TYR A 323 -31.53 -20.67 9.77
N GLU A 324 -32.03 -19.66 10.44
CA GLU A 324 -33.04 -18.76 9.90
C GLU A 324 -32.52 -17.94 8.72
N PHE A 325 -31.27 -17.50 8.80
CA PHE A 325 -30.61 -16.84 7.67
C PHE A 325 -30.54 -17.78 6.46
N HIS A 326 -30.09 -19.03 6.66
CA HIS A 326 -30.02 -19.99 5.57
C HIS A 326 -31.38 -20.19 4.92
N ARG A 327 -32.42 -20.44 5.71
CA ARG A 327 -33.80 -20.68 5.22
C ARG A 327 -34.36 -19.52 4.40
N ARG A 328 -33.92 -18.29 4.68
CA ARG A 328 -34.40 -17.07 3.99
C ARG A 328 -33.36 -16.45 3.07
N SER A 329 -32.23 -17.10 2.87
CA SER A 329 -31.11 -16.51 2.11
C SER A 329 -31.49 -16.18 0.66
N SER A 330 -32.32 -16.96 0.01
CA SER A 330 -32.84 -16.66 -1.34
C SER A 330 -33.58 -15.32 -1.39
N GLU A 331 -34.44 -15.06 -0.40
CA GLU A 331 -35.19 -13.80 -0.26
C GLU A 331 -34.25 -12.62 -0.02
N HIS A 332 -33.28 -12.78 0.89
CA HIS A 332 -32.28 -11.75 1.18
C HIS A 332 -31.41 -11.41 -0.04
N ILE A 333 -30.98 -12.45 -0.77
CA ILE A 333 -30.21 -12.29 -2.02
C ILE A 333 -31.04 -11.52 -3.04
N GLU A 334 -32.29 -11.91 -3.26
CA GLU A 334 -33.17 -11.29 -4.25
C GLU A 334 -33.45 -9.83 -3.91
N ASN A 335 -33.73 -9.52 -2.65
CA ASN A 335 -33.98 -8.16 -2.18
C ASN A 335 -32.76 -7.25 -2.43
N CYS A 336 -31.55 -7.68 -2.06
CA CYS A 336 -30.32 -6.91 -2.29
C CYS A 336 -30.09 -6.68 -3.79
N VAL A 337 -30.23 -7.71 -4.62
CA VAL A 337 -30.05 -7.61 -6.07
C VAL A 337 -31.04 -6.64 -6.70
N ASN A 338 -32.32 -6.76 -6.32
CA ASN A 338 -33.38 -5.91 -6.86
C ASN A 338 -33.19 -4.45 -6.47
N GLN A 339 -32.79 -4.16 -5.23
CA GLN A 339 -32.49 -2.80 -4.79
C GLN A 339 -31.31 -2.21 -5.58
N ILE A 340 -30.21 -2.94 -5.71
CA ILE A 340 -29.05 -2.46 -6.49
C ILE A 340 -29.45 -2.20 -7.94
N LYS A 341 -30.12 -3.15 -8.58
CA LYS A 341 -30.54 -3.01 -10.00
C LYS A 341 -31.49 -1.82 -10.21
N ALA A 342 -32.45 -1.62 -9.30
CA ALA A 342 -33.38 -0.50 -9.36
C ALA A 342 -32.68 0.87 -9.25
N TRP A 343 -31.68 0.98 -8.39
CA TRP A 343 -30.97 2.24 -8.16
C TRP A 343 -29.85 2.52 -9.16
N THR A 344 -29.19 1.49 -9.66
CA THR A 344 -28.10 1.64 -10.64
C THR A 344 -28.60 1.81 -12.05
N LYS A 345 -29.80 1.30 -12.36
CA LYS A 345 -30.36 1.29 -13.74
C LYS A 345 -29.39 0.72 -14.77
N GLY A 346 -28.64 -0.31 -14.38
CA GLY A 346 -27.64 -0.98 -15.22
C GLY A 346 -26.27 -0.32 -15.28
N SER A 347 -26.04 0.79 -14.56
CA SER A 347 -24.70 1.35 -14.41
C SER A 347 -23.83 0.52 -13.45
N SER A 348 -22.50 0.73 -13.51
CA SER A 348 -21.56 0.07 -12.61
C SER A 348 -21.82 0.42 -11.15
N ALA A 349 -21.60 -0.53 -10.24
CA ALA A 349 -21.70 -0.33 -8.80
C ALA A 349 -20.57 -1.06 -8.06
N ALA A 350 -20.25 -0.60 -6.87
CA ALA A 350 -19.34 -1.32 -5.97
C ALA A 350 -20.11 -1.83 -4.75
N VAL A 351 -19.76 -3.03 -4.29
CA VAL A 351 -20.40 -3.66 -3.15
C VAL A 351 -19.38 -4.11 -2.11
N PHE A 352 -19.59 -3.68 -0.88
CA PHE A 352 -18.90 -4.11 0.32
C PHE A 352 -19.76 -5.20 0.97
N ALA A 353 -19.63 -6.43 0.48
CA ALA A 353 -20.45 -7.55 0.96
C ALA A 353 -19.62 -8.48 1.83
N LEU A 354 -20.13 -8.84 2.99
CA LEU A 354 -19.57 -9.87 3.85
C LEU A 354 -20.71 -10.74 4.38
N GLY A 355 -20.50 -12.06 4.39
CA GLY A 355 -21.51 -13.03 4.78
C GLY A 355 -21.05 -14.46 4.53
N PRO A 356 -21.90 -15.45 4.74
CA PRO A 356 -21.64 -16.85 4.40
C PRO A 356 -21.29 -17.01 2.91
N SER A 357 -20.33 -17.89 2.60
CA SER A 357 -19.82 -18.06 1.24
C SER A 357 -20.92 -18.42 0.25
N PHE A 358 -21.82 -19.31 0.63
CA PHE A 358 -22.94 -19.71 -0.24
C PHE A 358 -23.84 -18.53 -0.62
N ALA A 359 -24.11 -17.64 0.34
CA ALA A 359 -24.98 -16.48 0.09
C ALA A 359 -24.32 -15.45 -0.82
N LEU A 360 -23.01 -15.21 -0.66
CA LEU A 360 -22.24 -14.33 -1.54
C LEU A 360 -22.14 -14.88 -2.97
N ILE A 361 -22.00 -16.19 -3.13
CA ILE A 361 -22.03 -16.85 -4.45
C ILE A 361 -23.42 -16.71 -5.07
N GLY A 362 -24.47 -16.99 -4.30
CA GLY A 362 -25.86 -16.81 -4.75
C GLY A 362 -26.17 -15.37 -5.16
N PHE A 363 -25.67 -14.40 -4.41
CA PHE A 363 -25.78 -12.97 -4.72
C PHE A 363 -25.09 -12.65 -6.05
N GLY A 364 -23.84 -13.11 -6.25
CA GLY A 364 -23.13 -12.94 -7.50
C GLY A 364 -23.87 -13.53 -8.69
N ALA A 365 -24.40 -14.76 -8.55
CA ALA A 365 -25.15 -15.47 -9.58
C ALA A 365 -26.47 -14.75 -9.93
N LYS A 366 -27.25 -14.34 -8.93
CA LYS A 366 -28.52 -13.63 -9.14
C LYS A 366 -28.31 -12.23 -9.73
N PHE A 367 -27.24 -11.55 -9.36
CA PHE A 367 -26.88 -10.27 -9.97
C PHE A 367 -26.48 -10.45 -11.43
N GLY A 368 -25.68 -11.45 -11.73
CA GLY A 368 -25.20 -11.79 -13.05
C GLY A 368 -24.06 -10.90 -13.55
N ASN A 369 -23.78 -11.00 -14.85
CA ASN A 369 -22.62 -10.38 -15.51
C ASN A 369 -23.00 -9.32 -16.57
N LYS A 370 -24.26 -8.89 -16.65
CA LYS A 370 -24.73 -7.94 -17.67
C LYS A 370 -24.52 -6.48 -17.27
N SER A 371 -24.33 -6.21 -15.99
CA SER A 371 -23.88 -4.90 -15.47
C SER A 371 -22.66 -5.12 -14.56
N LYS A 372 -21.77 -4.13 -14.52
CA LYS A 372 -20.52 -4.26 -13.75
C LYS A 372 -20.81 -4.05 -12.27
N LEU A 373 -20.71 -5.13 -11.51
CA LEU A 373 -20.69 -5.10 -10.05
C LEU A 373 -19.28 -5.41 -9.58
N MET A 374 -18.69 -4.52 -8.82
CA MET A 374 -17.32 -4.63 -8.28
C MET A 374 -17.39 -4.99 -6.81
N PRO A 375 -17.15 -6.26 -6.43
CA PRO A 375 -17.07 -6.64 -5.03
C PRO A 375 -15.78 -6.12 -4.41
N MET A 376 -15.87 -5.58 -3.18
CA MET A 376 -14.73 -5.08 -2.42
C MET A 376 -14.27 -6.13 -1.40
N LEU A 377 -12.95 -6.25 -1.26
CA LEU A 377 -12.34 -7.24 -0.38
C LEU A 377 -12.35 -6.78 1.08
N ARG A 378 -12.82 -7.65 1.98
CA ARG A 378 -12.54 -7.55 3.41
C ARG A 378 -11.24 -8.29 3.69
N TYR A 379 -10.13 -7.55 3.73
CA TYR A 379 -8.80 -8.13 3.92
C TYR A 379 -8.54 -8.38 5.41
N ARG A 380 -8.49 -9.66 5.81
CA ARG A 380 -8.41 -10.05 7.22
C ARG A 380 -7.09 -9.66 7.86
N ASP A 381 -5.97 -9.78 7.15
CA ASP A 381 -4.64 -9.50 7.69
C ASP A 381 -4.48 -8.02 8.09
N ALA A 382 -5.14 -7.13 7.38
CA ALA A 382 -5.20 -5.71 7.72
C ALA A 382 -6.43 -5.35 8.56
N SER A 383 -7.29 -6.31 8.88
CA SER A 383 -8.58 -6.10 9.56
C SER A 383 -9.40 -4.95 8.95
N SER A 384 -9.32 -4.75 7.65
CA SER A 384 -9.85 -3.60 6.94
C SER A 384 -10.50 -3.98 5.61
N TRP A 385 -11.35 -3.09 5.10
CA TRP A 385 -11.86 -3.15 3.74
C TRP A 385 -10.81 -2.51 2.81
N MET A 386 -10.04 -3.33 2.14
CA MET A 386 -9.02 -2.87 1.20
C MET A 386 -8.55 -4.03 0.33
N TRP A 387 -8.07 -3.70 -0.85
CA TRP A 387 -7.28 -4.63 -1.65
C TRP A 387 -5.81 -4.54 -1.22
N PRO A 388 -5.07 -5.66 -1.17
CA PRO A 388 -3.62 -5.61 -1.07
C PRO A 388 -3.06 -4.74 -2.20
N GLY A 389 -2.15 -3.83 -1.90
CA GLY A 389 -1.60 -2.88 -2.88
C GLY A 389 -0.63 -3.52 -3.87
N VAL A 390 -0.97 -4.67 -4.44
CA VAL A 390 -0.14 -5.43 -5.39
C VAL A 390 -0.65 -5.22 -6.82
N GLN A 391 0.25 -5.33 -7.78
CA GLN A 391 -0.13 -5.37 -9.20
C GLN A 391 -0.88 -6.68 -9.50
N PRO A 392 -1.84 -6.67 -10.44
CA PRO A 392 -2.56 -7.88 -10.82
C PRO A 392 -1.60 -8.93 -11.39
N ARG A 393 -1.75 -10.16 -10.92
CA ARG A 393 -0.90 -11.29 -11.31
C ARG A 393 -1.55 -12.06 -12.46
N GLU A 394 -0.73 -12.54 -13.39
CA GLU A 394 -1.22 -13.34 -14.50
C GLU A 394 -1.62 -14.77 -14.05
N ASP A 395 -0.90 -15.31 -13.09
CA ASP A 395 -1.02 -16.65 -12.55
C ASP A 395 -1.55 -16.69 -11.11
N ALA A 396 -2.56 -15.84 -10.79
CA ALA A 396 -3.12 -15.75 -9.45
C ALA A 396 -3.72 -17.06 -8.93
N PHE A 397 -4.10 -17.97 -9.81
CA PHE A 397 -4.66 -19.29 -9.48
C PHE A 397 -4.31 -20.32 -10.55
N ILE A 398 -4.26 -21.57 -10.11
CA ILE A 398 -4.08 -22.76 -10.96
C ILE A 398 -5.41 -23.48 -11.08
N ILE A 399 -5.69 -24.04 -12.25
CA ILE A 399 -6.87 -24.86 -12.52
C ILE A 399 -6.38 -26.21 -13.03
N ASP A 400 -6.70 -27.27 -12.30
CA ASP A 400 -6.48 -28.65 -12.70
C ASP A 400 -7.81 -29.23 -13.15
N GLU A 401 -7.93 -29.48 -14.45
CA GLU A 401 -9.12 -30.06 -15.07
C GLU A 401 -8.83 -31.53 -15.41
N PRO A 402 -9.60 -32.51 -14.87
CA PRO A 402 -9.47 -33.90 -15.26
C PRO A 402 -10.13 -34.11 -16.63
N ASP A 403 -9.78 -35.24 -17.28
CA ASP A 403 -10.55 -35.74 -18.42
C ASP A 403 -11.95 -36.12 -17.94
N ILE A 404 -12.96 -35.59 -18.58
CA ILE A 404 -14.38 -35.85 -18.28
C ILE A 404 -14.95 -36.64 -19.44
N ASP A 405 -15.32 -37.89 -19.17
CA ASP A 405 -15.98 -38.74 -20.14
C ASP A 405 -17.51 -38.54 -20.17
N SER A 406 -18.13 -39.08 -21.21
CA SER A 406 -19.57 -38.93 -21.44
C SER A 406 -20.46 -39.75 -20.49
N GLU A 407 -19.87 -40.55 -19.57
CA GLU A 407 -20.64 -41.32 -18.60
C GLU A 407 -21.01 -40.51 -17.35
N HIS A 408 -20.40 -39.36 -17.16
CA HIS A 408 -20.63 -38.52 -16.01
C HIS A 408 -21.70 -37.47 -16.31
N SER A 409 -22.74 -37.38 -15.49
CA SER A 409 -23.73 -36.32 -15.50
C SER A 409 -23.48 -35.27 -14.40
N GLU A 410 -22.60 -35.57 -13.47
CA GLU A 410 -22.24 -34.69 -12.34
C GLU A 410 -20.74 -34.52 -12.22
N VAL A 411 -20.30 -33.34 -11.74
CA VAL A 411 -18.88 -33.01 -11.52
C VAL A 411 -18.73 -32.22 -10.22
N ILE A 412 -17.57 -32.34 -9.58
CA ILE A 412 -17.20 -31.54 -8.43
C ILE A 412 -16.27 -30.41 -8.87
N VAL A 413 -16.58 -29.18 -8.51
CA VAL A 413 -15.67 -28.04 -8.64
C VAL A 413 -15.23 -27.60 -7.26
N SER A 414 -13.96 -27.83 -6.96
CA SER A 414 -13.31 -27.57 -5.67
C SER A 414 -12.45 -26.31 -5.77
N ILE A 415 -12.85 -25.23 -5.09
CA ILE A 415 -12.15 -23.95 -5.08
C ILE A 415 -11.56 -23.71 -3.69
N LYS A 416 -10.22 -23.85 -3.56
CA LYS A 416 -9.47 -23.72 -2.31
C LYS A 416 -8.53 -22.53 -2.41
N LEU A 417 -8.99 -21.32 -2.14
CA LEU A 417 -8.18 -20.09 -2.27
C LEU A 417 -7.66 -19.56 -0.93
N THR A 418 -8.50 -19.58 0.11
CA THR A 418 -8.12 -18.99 1.41
C THR A 418 -7.47 -19.99 2.35
N PHE A 419 -7.78 -21.25 2.22
CA PHE A 419 -7.29 -22.33 3.08
C PHE A 419 -7.33 -23.69 2.35
N PRO A 420 -6.46 -24.67 2.67
CA PRO A 420 -6.48 -26.00 2.06
C PRO A 420 -7.77 -26.81 2.29
N ALA A 421 -8.56 -26.46 3.30
CA ALA A 421 -9.91 -26.92 3.60
C ALA A 421 -10.12 -28.45 3.57
N ALA A 422 -9.67 -29.14 4.62
CA ALA A 422 -9.87 -30.58 4.79
C ALA A 422 -11.35 -31.01 4.68
N MET A 423 -12.28 -30.13 5.06
CA MET A 423 -13.73 -30.38 4.91
C MET A 423 -14.16 -30.54 3.45
N ILE A 424 -13.49 -29.85 2.51
CA ILE A 424 -13.73 -30.04 1.07
C ILE A 424 -13.39 -31.49 0.70
N ASP A 425 -12.22 -31.98 1.15
CA ASP A 425 -11.78 -33.34 0.86
C ASP A 425 -12.71 -34.39 1.47
N SER A 426 -13.18 -34.15 2.70
CA SER A 426 -14.19 -34.99 3.34
C SER A 426 -15.50 -35.02 2.56
N THR A 427 -15.94 -33.88 2.05
CA THR A 427 -17.16 -33.77 1.25
C THR A 427 -17.00 -34.46 -0.11
N ILE A 428 -15.84 -34.31 -0.78
CA ILE A 428 -15.53 -35.03 -2.03
C ILE A 428 -15.61 -36.55 -1.80
N ASN A 429 -15.02 -37.04 -0.72
CA ASN A 429 -15.07 -38.46 -0.39
C ASN A 429 -16.51 -38.94 -0.14
N HIS A 430 -17.31 -38.15 0.56
CA HIS A 430 -18.72 -38.45 0.82
C HIS A 430 -19.55 -38.50 -0.47
N LEU A 431 -19.41 -37.51 -1.36
CA LEU A 431 -20.07 -37.47 -2.65
C LEU A 431 -19.69 -38.66 -3.52
N ASN A 432 -18.41 -39.05 -3.56
CA ASN A 432 -17.93 -40.22 -4.28
C ASN A 432 -18.46 -41.54 -3.70
N GLN A 433 -18.77 -41.62 -2.41
CA GLN A 433 -19.39 -42.83 -1.83
C GLN A 433 -20.87 -42.96 -2.21
N GLN A 434 -21.53 -41.83 -2.50
CA GLN A 434 -22.94 -41.83 -2.91
C GLN A 434 -23.13 -42.00 -4.41
N ALA A 435 -22.14 -41.64 -5.21
CA ALA A 435 -22.17 -41.72 -6.66
C ALA A 435 -21.93 -43.16 -7.13
N GLN A 436 -22.51 -43.53 -8.26
CA GLN A 436 -22.28 -44.84 -8.87
C GLN A 436 -20.85 -44.99 -9.41
N ASN A 437 -20.35 -43.89 -10.00
CA ASN A 437 -18.97 -43.78 -10.49
C ASN A 437 -18.28 -42.64 -9.72
N LYS A 438 -16.95 -42.70 -9.61
CA LYS A 438 -16.16 -41.62 -8.99
C LYS A 438 -16.31 -40.35 -9.80
N LEU A 439 -16.83 -39.30 -9.17
CA LEU A 439 -17.05 -38.03 -9.83
C LEU A 439 -15.71 -37.35 -10.22
N PRO A 440 -15.61 -36.76 -11.41
CA PRO A 440 -14.46 -35.97 -11.77
C PRO A 440 -14.39 -34.71 -10.88
N VAL A 441 -13.17 -34.25 -10.55
CA VAL A 441 -12.93 -33.14 -9.66
C VAL A 441 -12.06 -32.10 -10.35
N ILE A 442 -12.61 -30.94 -10.61
CA ILE A 442 -11.85 -29.77 -11.06
C ILE A 442 -11.34 -29.05 -9.83
N ASN A 443 -10.03 -28.87 -9.71
CA ASN A 443 -9.42 -28.18 -8.59
C ASN A 443 -8.92 -26.80 -8.98
N ILE A 444 -9.22 -25.79 -8.14
CA ILE A 444 -8.77 -24.42 -8.30
C ILE A 444 -8.12 -23.97 -7.00
N TYR A 445 -6.85 -23.58 -7.07
CA TYR A 445 -6.05 -23.22 -5.90
C TYR A 445 -4.95 -22.20 -6.25
N PRO A 446 -4.40 -21.49 -5.26
CA PRO A 446 -3.33 -20.52 -5.53
C PRO A 446 -2.02 -21.23 -5.83
N PRO A 447 -1.13 -20.68 -6.69
CA PRO A 447 0.23 -21.16 -6.85
C PRO A 447 0.99 -21.20 -5.52
N GLY A 448 1.91 -22.14 -5.37
CA GLY A 448 2.73 -22.27 -4.16
C GLY A 448 3.54 -21.01 -3.83
N SER A 449 3.87 -20.19 -4.83
CA SER A 449 4.55 -18.90 -4.68
C SER A 449 3.75 -17.85 -3.93
N TYR A 450 2.41 -17.91 -3.95
CA TYR A 450 1.53 -16.92 -3.29
C TYR A 450 0.85 -17.46 -2.04
N GLY A 451 0.71 -18.78 -1.95
CA GLY A 451 0.09 -19.45 -0.82
C GLY A 451 -1.42 -19.23 -0.68
N TYR A 452 -2.01 -19.94 0.27
CA TYR A 452 -3.41 -19.76 0.64
C TYR A 452 -3.59 -18.51 1.51
N GLY A 453 -4.73 -17.85 1.37
CA GLY A 453 -5.06 -16.70 2.21
C GLY A 453 -6.12 -15.80 1.61
N ASN A 454 -6.57 -14.81 2.36
CA ASN A 454 -7.52 -13.82 1.86
C ASN A 454 -7.00 -13.01 0.67
N GLY A 455 -5.67 -12.93 0.52
CA GLY A 455 -4.98 -12.31 -0.60
C GLY A 455 -4.68 -13.26 -1.77
N ALA A 456 -5.23 -14.49 -1.79
CA ALA A 456 -5.07 -15.39 -2.94
C ALA A 456 -5.63 -14.77 -4.23
N ILE A 457 -6.74 -14.03 -4.11
CA ILE A 457 -7.21 -13.09 -5.14
C ILE A 457 -6.97 -11.69 -4.54
N ALA A 458 -5.90 -11.04 -4.96
CA ALA A 458 -5.38 -9.82 -4.36
C ALA A 458 -5.74 -8.54 -5.11
N HIS A 459 -6.30 -8.67 -6.31
CA HIS A 459 -6.66 -7.54 -7.17
C HIS A 459 -8.01 -7.80 -7.86
N PRO A 460 -8.85 -6.76 -8.08
CA PRO A 460 -10.14 -6.91 -8.78
C PRO A 460 -10.02 -7.58 -10.16
N LEU A 461 -8.99 -7.27 -10.92
CA LEU A 461 -8.74 -7.89 -12.23
C LEU A 461 -8.47 -9.40 -12.15
N GLU A 462 -7.88 -9.88 -11.05
CA GLU A 462 -7.71 -11.32 -10.81
C GLU A 462 -9.06 -11.98 -10.54
N GLY A 463 -9.95 -11.29 -9.82
CA GLY A 463 -11.33 -11.74 -9.59
C GLY A 463 -12.17 -11.77 -10.88
N GLU A 464 -12.04 -10.76 -11.74
CA GLU A 464 -12.67 -10.72 -13.07
C GLU A 464 -12.14 -11.87 -13.95
N LYS A 465 -10.83 -12.15 -13.90
CA LYS A 465 -10.21 -13.27 -14.60
C LYS A 465 -10.71 -14.63 -14.08
N LEU A 466 -10.83 -14.77 -12.76
CA LEU A 466 -11.41 -15.96 -12.14
C LEU A 466 -12.85 -16.20 -12.63
N ALA A 467 -13.69 -15.17 -12.59
CA ALA A 467 -15.08 -15.24 -13.07
C ALA A 467 -15.14 -15.63 -14.55
N SER A 468 -14.30 -15.05 -15.40
CA SER A 468 -14.23 -15.37 -16.82
C SER A 468 -13.83 -16.83 -17.07
N ARG A 469 -12.77 -17.30 -16.42
CA ARG A 469 -12.29 -18.69 -16.57
C ARG A 469 -13.32 -19.70 -16.06
N LEU A 470 -13.96 -19.43 -14.92
CA LEU A 470 -15.03 -20.28 -14.40
C LEU A 470 -16.23 -20.31 -15.34
N LYS A 471 -16.60 -19.18 -15.93
CA LYS A 471 -17.68 -19.12 -16.90
C LYS A 471 -17.41 -20.03 -18.11
N ASP A 472 -16.19 -20.01 -18.65
CA ASP A 472 -15.77 -20.87 -19.75
C ASP A 472 -15.86 -22.34 -19.35
N ILE A 473 -15.33 -22.71 -18.18
CA ILE A 473 -15.40 -24.09 -17.65
C ILE A 473 -16.86 -24.52 -17.49
N PHE A 474 -17.68 -23.77 -16.81
CA PHE A 474 -19.08 -24.11 -16.56
C PHE A 474 -19.89 -24.27 -17.86
N THR A 475 -19.57 -23.44 -18.86
CA THR A 475 -20.21 -23.54 -20.18
C THR A 475 -19.77 -24.82 -20.90
N ASN A 476 -18.47 -25.13 -20.88
CA ASN A 476 -17.94 -26.34 -21.49
C ASN A 476 -18.47 -27.62 -20.82
N LEU A 477 -18.61 -27.61 -19.50
CA LEU A 477 -19.18 -28.73 -18.74
C LEU A 477 -20.54 -29.13 -19.28
N ASN A 478 -21.42 -28.18 -19.56
CA ASN A 478 -22.75 -28.48 -20.12
C ASN A 478 -22.68 -28.78 -21.62
N GLN A 479 -22.06 -27.89 -22.42
CA GLN A 479 -22.15 -27.95 -23.88
C GLN A 479 -21.27 -29.04 -24.52
N ILE A 480 -20.11 -29.34 -23.93
CA ILE A 480 -19.17 -30.30 -24.48
C ILE A 480 -19.30 -31.65 -23.78
N HIS A 481 -19.40 -31.64 -22.44
CA HIS A 481 -19.38 -32.85 -21.64
C HIS A 481 -20.77 -33.35 -21.23
N GLY A 482 -21.82 -32.59 -21.47
CA GLY A 482 -23.19 -32.98 -21.11
C GLY A 482 -23.46 -33.06 -19.60
N ILE A 483 -22.63 -32.39 -18.79
CA ILE A 483 -22.80 -32.34 -17.34
C ILE A 483 -24.08 -31.58 -17.01
N GLU A 484 -24.92 -32.18 -16.19
CA GLU A 484 -26.20 -31.61 -15.76
C GLU A 484 -26.08 -30.91 -14.40
N LYS A 485 -25.15 -31.38 -13.55
CA LYS A 485 -25.01 -30.86 -12.18
C LYS A 485 -23.56 -30.68 -11.74
N VAL A 486 -23.32 -29.55 -11.09
CA VAL A 486 -22.04 -29.19 -10.49
C VAL A 486 -22.18 -29.10 -8.97
N HIS A 487 -21.35 -29.85 -8.25
CA HIS A 487 -21.16 -29.69 -6.82
C HIS A 487 -20.06 -28.64 -6.58
N LEU A 488 -20.44 -27.44 -6.15
CA LEU A 488 -19.55 -26.30 -5.98
C LEU A 488 -19.10 -26.16 -4.52
N LEU A 489 -17.86 -26.58 -4.23
CA LEU A 489 -17.24 -26.56 -2.92
C LEU A 489 -16.24 -25.40 -2.86
N VAL A 490 -16.50 -24.38 -2.03
CA VAL A 490 -15.74 -23.12 -2.07
C VAL A 490 -15.19 -22.72 -0.70
N CYS A 491 -13.89 -22.46 -0.68
CA CYS A 491 -13.18 -21.83 0.41
C CYS A 491 -12.42 -20.61 -0.13
N ALA A 492 -13.08 -19.47 -0.17
CA ALA A 492 -12.57 -18.25 -0.80
C ALA A 492 -12.88 -16.98 0.00
N SER A 493 -12.24 -15.87 -0.35
CA SER A 493 -12.55 -14.57 0.25
C SER A 493 -13.94 -14.08 -0.17
N ASN A 494 -14.49 -13.12 0.58
CA ASN A 494 -15.81 -12.54 0.29
C ASN A 494 -15.93 -12.03 -1.15
N ALA A 495 -14.94 -11.29 -1.64
CA ALA A 495 -14.94 -10.77 -3.01
C ALA A 495 -14.86 -11.91 -4.04
N ALA A 496 -14.01 -12.91 -3.80
CA ALA A 496 -13.88 -14.05 -4.70
C ALA A 496 -15.20 -14.85 -4.78
N CYS A 497 -15.91 -15.04 -3.67
CA CYS A 497 -17.23 -15.69 -3.68
C CYS A 497 -18.23 -14.98 -4.59
N VAL A 498 -18.27 -13.64 -4.58
CA VAL A 498 -19.13 -12.87 -5.49
C VAL A 498 -18.70 -13.05 -6.94
N TYR A 499 -17.39 -13.01 -7.24
CA TYR A 499 -16.87 -13.26 -8.59
C TYR A 499 -17.18 -14.68 -9.09
N ILE A 500 -17.09 -15.69 -8.22
CA ILE A 500 -17.48 -17.06 -8.54
C ILE A 500 -18.96 -17.12 -8.93
N GLY A 501 -19.82 -16.45 -8.17
CA GLY A 501 -21.24 -16.35 -8.50
C GLY A 501 -21.49 -15.66 -9.85
N GLN A 502 -20.76 -14.58 -10.15
CA GLN A 502 -20.87 -13.86 -11.42
C GLN A 502 -20.46 -14.69 -12.65
N ALA A 503 -19.75 -15.80 -12.44
CA ALA A 503 -19.42 -16.74 -13.51
C ALA A 503 -20.64 -17.55 -13.98
N VAL A 504 -21.70 -17.62 -13.16
CA VAL A 504 -22.92 -18.34 -13.52
C VAL A 504 -23.69 -17.57 -14.62
N ASP A 505 -24.02 -18.28 -15.69
CA ASP A 505 -24.72 -17.72 -16.84
C ASP A 505 -25.71 -18.75 -17.41
N ARG A 506 -26.43 -18.34 -18.44
CA ARG A 506 -27.35 -19.20 -19.19
C ARG A 506 -26.60 -20.34 -19.89
N PHE A 507 -27.24 -21.46 -20.07
CA PHE A 507 -26.68 -22.65 -20.74
C PHE A 507 -25.54 -23.35 -19.97
N GLN A 508 -25.58 -23.26 -18.67
CA GLN A 508 -24.67 -23.97 -17.77
C GLN A 508 -25.43 -25.04 -16.96
N PRO A 509 -24.74 -25.97 -16.31
CA PRO A 509 -25.37 -26.97 -15.44
C PRO A 509 -26.11 -26.32 -14.27
N GLU A 510 -26.87 -27.13 -13.56
CA GLU A 510 -27.34 -26.79 -12.23
C GLU A 510 -26.18 -26.84 -11.23
N PHE A 511 -26.13 -25.87 -10.30
CA PHE A 511 -25.13 -25.84 -9.24
C PHE A 511 -25.76 -26.12 -7.87
N THR A 512 -25.16 -27.05 -7.15
CA THR A 512 -25.39 -27.17 -5.71
C THR A 512 -24.19 -26.55 -4.99
N VAL A 513 -24.44 -25.44 -4.29
CA VAL A 513 -23.39 -24.69 -3.56
C VAL A 513 -23.35 -25.18 -2.11
N TYR A 514 -22.14 -25.54 -1.68
CA TYR A 514 -21.87 -26.04 -0.34
C TYR A 514 -21.22 -24.97 0.52
N ASP A 515 -21.48 -25.03 1.84
CA ASP A 515 -20.79 -24.22 2.84
C ASP A 515 -20.45 -25.04 4.08
N TYR A 516 -19.68 -24.51 4.98
CA TYR A 516 -19.16 -25.19 6.16
C TYR A 516 -20.27 -25.75 7.03
N GLY A 517 -20.21 -27.06 7.30
CA GLY A 517 -20.99 -27.78 8.30
C GLY A 517 -20.12 -28.11 9.51
N THR A 518 -20.52 -29.14 10.28
CA THR A 518 -19.78 -29.59 11.46
C THR A 518 -18.52 -30.38 11.08
N ASP A 519 -18.68 -31.43 10.26
CA ASP A 519 -17.59 -32.37 9.90
C ASP A 519 -17.23 -32.31 8.41
N MET A 520 -18.14 -31.86 7.59
CA MET A 520 -18.00 -31.68 6.15
C MET A 520 -18.78 -30.45 5.68
N MET A 521 -18.64 -30.09 4.42
CA MET A 521 -19.48 -29.06 3.83
C MET A 521 -20.87 -29.64 3.55
N GLU A 522 -21.89 -28.82 3.74
CA GLU A 522 -23.29 -29.14 3.55
C GLU A 522 -23.87 -28.35 2.36
N PRO A 523 -24.79 -28.95 1.58
CA PRO A 523 -25.47 -28.22 0.52
C PRO A 523 -26.34 -27.10 1.12
N LYS A 524 -26.21 -25.89 0.62
CA LYS A 524 -26.95 -24.70 1.13
C LYS A 524 -27.83 -24.05 0.07
N LEU A 525 -27.33 -23.93 -1.16
CA LEU A 525 -28.08 -23.33 -2.25
C LEU A 525 -28.05 -24.21 -3.49
N ARG A 526 -29.14 -24.12 -4.25
CA ARG A 526 -29.29 -24.60 -5.61
C ARG A 526 -29.36 -23.40 -6.53
N ILE A 527 -28.54 -23.36 -7.58
CA ILE A 527 -28.54 -22.29 -8.58
C ILE A 527 -28.74 -22.93 -9.96
N TYR A 528 -29.75 -22.49 -10.66
CA TYR A 528 -30.07 -22.97 -11.99
C TYR A 528 -30.71 -21.88 -12.85
N ASN A 529 -30.88 -22.15 -14.14
CA ASN A 529 -31.55 -21.23 -15.04
C ASN A 529 -32.88 -21.84 -15.48
N ASP A 530 -33.99 -21.13 -15.27
CA ASP A 530 -35.35 -21.56 -15.64
C ASP A 530 -35.72 -21.26 -17.10
N GLY A 531 -34.75 -20.82 -17.90
CA GLY A 531 -34.95 -20.35 -19.28
C GLY A 531 -35.15 -18.83 -19.38
N ASN A 532 -35.55 -18.16 -18.32
CA ASN A 532 -35.78 -16.71 -18.26
C ASN A 532 -34.74 -16.02 -17.35
N THR A 533 -34.55 -16.55 -16.16
CA THR A 533 -33.71 -15.92 -15.14
C THR A 533 -32.84 -16.97 -14.42
N THR A 534 -31.79 -16.49 -13.76
CA THR A 534 -31.05 -17.28 -12.77
C THR A 534 -31.89 -17.37 -11.50
N VAL A 535 -32.24 -18.58 -11.12
CA VAL A 535 -32.95 -18.92 -9.90
C VAL A 535 -31.96 -19.33 -8.83
N VAL A 536 -32.16 -18.85 -7.60
CA VAL A 536 -31.35 -19.20 -6.42
C VAL A 536 -32.31 -19.67 -5.35
N GLU A 537 -32.20 -20.92 -4.94
CA GLU A 537 -33.08 -21.56 -3.97
C GLU A 537 -32.30 -22.15 -2.81
N CYS A 538 -32.86 -22.09 -1.62
CA CYS A 538 -32.28 -22.77 -0.45
C CYS A 538 -32.49 -24.28 -0.58
N VAL A 539 -31.46 -25.04 -0.27
CA VAL A 539 -31.58 -26.48 -0.07
C VAL A 539 -32.16 -26.67 1.35
N PRO A 540 -33.19 -27.49 1.52
CA PRO A 540 -33.87 -27.72 2.82
C PRO A 540 -32.93 -28.21 3.93
#